data_ff33bd700152ddb2d859416408f8849a
#
_entry.id   ff33bd700152ddb2d859416408f8849a
#
_cell.length_a   1.000
_cell.length_b   1.000
_cell.length_c   1.000
_cell.angle_alpha   90.00
_cell.angle_beta   90.00
_cell.angle_gamma   90.00
#
_symmetry.space_group_name_H-M   'P 1'
#
loop_
_entity.id
_entity.type
_entity.pdbx_description
1 polymer ?
#
loop_
_entity_poly.entity_id
_entity_poly.type
_entity_poly.pdbx_seq_one_letter_code
_entity_poly.pdbx_strand_id
1 'polypeptide(L)'
;MFKSYHTLSAIALAILGLILLISPGSAIATVLRIAGIVLIVSAVLDVLGIRKASISVPNSTAMIGPIGMFIVGLLCFIAPGLIVSIFPFFMGILVFLAGIRELRQAFVLRKAGGGTAAGILVPVLTIIIGIVVFLIPFRTVTYLLKLIGVVLLFNAIQILFFPKQAR
;
A
#
# COMPACT_ATOMS: atom_id res chain seq x y z
N MET A 1 13.05 13.50 31.18
CA MET A 1 13.30 13.30 29.74
C MET A 1 12.23 12.49 29.00
N PHE A 2 11.60 11.46 29.58
CA PHE A 2 10.60 10.61 28.91
C PHE A 2 9.31 11.31 28.46
N LYS A 3 8.88 12.36 29.14
CA LYS A 3 7.62 13.08 28.84
C LYS A 3 7.65 13.83 27.49
N SER A 4 8.83 14.33 27.09
CA SER A 4 8.99 15.07 25.83
C SER A 4 8.90 14.17 24.58
N TYR A 5 9.33 12.91 24.67
CA TYR A 5 9.23 11.97 23.54
C TYR A 5 7.79 11.55 23.25
N HIS A 6 6.97 11.38 24.29
CA HIS A 6 5.56 11.02 24.11
C HIS A 6 4.74 12.14 23.47
N THR A 7 4.97 13.38 23.87
CA THR A 7 4.31 14.53 23.26
C THR A 7 4.79 14.77 21.84
N LEU A 8 6.08 14.61 21.57
CA LEU A 8 6.64 14.74 20.22
C LEU A 8 6.08 13.67 19.27
N SER A 9 6.00 12.41 19.74
CA SER A 9 5.42 11.32 18.95
C SER A 9 3.92 11.52 18.70
N ALA A 10 3.17 11.99 19.70
CA ALA A 10 1.75 12.29 19.53
C ALA A 10 1.51 13.41 18.51
N ILE A 11 2.32 14.46 18.53
CA ILE A 11 2.24 15.57 17.56
C ILE A 11 2.60 15.07 16.16
N ALA A 12 3.67 14.25 16.03
CA ALA A 12 4.06 13.68 14.75
C ALA A 12 2.97 12.79 14.16
N LEU A 13 2.35 11.93 14.98
CA LEU A 13 1.23 11.08 14.57
C LEU A 13 -0.02 11.88 14.19
N ALA A 14 -0.30 12.97 14.93
CA ALA A 14 -1.41 13.86 14.61
C ALA A 14 -1.21 14.57 13.26
N ILE A 15 -0.03 15.11 13.01
CA ILE A 15 0.31 15.76 11.75
C ILE A 15 0.23 14.75 10.60
N LEU A 16 0.82 13.57 10.75
CA LEU A 16 0.80 12.52 9.75
C LEU A 16 -0.64 12.05 9.46
N GLY A 17 -1.43 11.81 10.50
CA GLY A 17 -2.83 11.44 10.38
C GLY A 17 -3.66 12.50 9.67
N LEU A 18 -3.43 13.78 9.97
CA LEU A 18 -4.11 14.90 9.33
C LEU A 18 -3.76 15.01 7.84
N ILE A 19 -2.48 14.86 7.49
CA ILE A 19 -2.03 14.87 6.08
C ILE A 19 -2.68 13.72 5.30
N LEU A 20 -2.71 12.51 5.89
CA LEU A 20 -3.34 11.34 5.26
C LEU A 20 -4.86 11.49 5.14
N LEU A 21 -5.50 12.23 6.02
CA LEU A 21 -6.95 12.46 5.96
C LEU A 21 -7.31 13.48 4.87
N ILE A 22 -6.57 14.59 4.79
CA ILE A 22 -6.88 15.70 3.87
C ILE A 22 -6.47 15.33 2.44
N SER A 23 -5.25 14.82 2.25
CA SER A 23 -4.68 14.62 0.91
C SER A 23 -3.85 13.33 0.81
N PRO A 24 -4.48 12.15 0.95
CA PRO A 24 -3.76 10.87 0.95
C PRO A 24 -3.05 10.60 -0.38
N GLY A 25 -3.68 10.98 -1.51
CA GLY A 25 -3.11 10.78 -2.84
C GLY A 25 -1.85 11.61 -3.09
N SER A 26 -1.81 12.85 -2.62
CA SER A 26 -0.63 13.71 -2.75
C SER A 26 0.50 13.23 -1.83
N ALA A 27 0.18 12.77 -0.62
CA ALA A 27 1.18 12.24 0.31
C ALA A 27 1.93 11.04 -0.31
N ILE A 28 1.20 10.05 -0.85
CA ILE A 28 1.82 8.91 -1.54
C ILE A 28 2.60 9.37 -2.78
N ALA A 29 2.01 10.24 -3.60
CA ALA A 29 2.67 10.69 -4.81
C ALA A 29 3.99 11.40 -4.49
N THR A 30 4.03 12.20 -3.41
CA THR A 30 5.26 12.86 -2.96
C THR A 30 6.32 11.86 -2.51
N VAL A 31 5.94 10.89 -1.69
CA VAL A 31 6.87 9.83 -1.24
C VAL A 31 7.43 9.04 -2.43
N LEU A 32 6.57 8.65 -3.38
CA LEU A 32 7.00 7.92 -4.57
C LEU A 32 7.87 8.76 -5.50
N ARG A 33 7.62 10.05 -5.64
CA ARG A 33 8.49 10.94 -6.41
C ARG A 33 9.86 11.06 -5.78
N ILE A 34 9.93 11.23 -4.46
CA ILE A 34 11.22 11.24 -3.74
C ILE A 34 11.95 9.92 -3.93
N ALA A 35 11.27 8.79 -3.75
CA ALA A 35 11.84 7.46 -4.00
C ALA A 35 12.30 7.31 -5.46
N GLY A 36 11.52 7.80 -6.42
CA GLY A 36 11.87 7.82 -7.85
C GLY A 36 13.16 8.59 -8.12
N ILE A 37 13.31 9.78 -7.52
CA ILE A 37 14.55 10.57 -7.64
C ILE A 37 15.75 9.80 -7.08
N VAL A 38 15.60 9.19 -5.90
CA VAL A 38 16.66 8.39 -5.28
C VAL A 38 17.07 7.21 -6.18
N LEU A 39 16.09 6.52 -6.78
CA LEU A 39 16.34 5.41 -7.70
C LEU A 39 17.06 5.89 -8.98
N ILE A 40 16.65 7.01 -9.56
CA ILE A 40 17.29 7.59 -10.76
C ILE A 40 18.73 7.97 -10.43
N VAL A 41 18.96 8.68 -9.33
CA VAL A 41 20.31 9.07 -8.89
C VAL A 41 21.18 7.83 -8.64
N SER A 42 20.64 6.82 -7.96
CA SER A 42 21.36 5.56 -7.72
C SER A 42 21.74 4.86 -9.03
N ALA A 43 20.80 4.77 -9.99
CA ALA A 43 21.05 4.17 -11.30
C ALA A 43 22.14 4.90 -12.07
N VAL A 44 22.13 6.23 -12.05
CA VAL A 44 23.18 7.06 -12.70
C VAL A 44 24.53 6.84 -12.04
N LEU A 45 24.61 6.81 -10.71
CA LEU A 45 25.85 6.56 -9.98
C LEU A 45 26.41 5.17 -10.26
N ASP A 46 25.56 4.17 -10.42
CA ASP A 46 25.96 2.80 -10.76
C ASP A 46 26.51 2.73 -12.20
N VAL A 47 25.87 3.42 -13.15
CA VAL A 47 26.36 3.52 -14.54
C VAL A 47 27.71 4.25 -14.62
N LEU A 48 27.89 5.32 -13.81
CA LEU A 48 29.16 6.06 -13.77
C LEU A 48 30.27 5.29 -13.03
N GLY A 49 30.01 4.09 -12.51
CA GLY A 49 30.99 3.28 -11.79
C GLY A 49 31.43 3.86 -10.44
N ILE A 50 30.76 4.91 -9.96
CA ILE A 50 31.06 5.58 -8.67
C ILE A 50 30.67 4.68 -7.49
N ARG A 51 29.56 3.92 -7.65
CA ARG A 51 29.22 2.81 -6.76
C ARG A 51 29.79 1.52 -7.36
N LYS A 52 30.83 0.97 -6.77
CA LYS A 52 31.26 -0.40 -7.06
C LYS A 52 30.15 -1.33 -6.56
N ALA A 53 29.29 -1.80 -7.46
CA ALA A 53 28.35 -2.85 -7.15
C ALA A 53 29.15 -4.09 -6.72
N SER A 54 29.07 -4.50 -5.46
CA SER A 54 29.77 -5.65 -4.88
C SER A 54 29.28 -7.00 -5.42
N ILE A 55 28.51 -7.01 -6.51
CA ILE A 55 28.03 -8.22 -7.16
C ILE A 55 28.85 -8.40 -8.42
N SER A 56 29.78 -9.33 -8.38
CA SER A 56 30.54 -9.82 -9.54
C SER A 56 29.63 -10.57 -10.50
N VAL A 57 28.86 -9.83 -11.30
CA VAL A 57 28.06 -10.38 -12.37
C VAL A 57 28.85 -10.24 -13.67
N PRO A 58 28.89 -11.26 -14.58
CA PRO A 58 29.61 -11.17 -15.85
C PRO A 58 29.22 -9.93 -16.65
N ASN A 59 30.18 -9.30 -17.29
CA ASN A 59 30.13 -7.97 -17.92
C ASN A 59 28.91 -7.66 -18.83
N SER A 60 28.19 -8.63 -19.34
CA SER A 60 27.00 -8.41 -20.20
C SER A 60 25.69 -8.19 -19.43
N THR A 61 25.60 -8.66 -18.17
CA THR A 61 24.42 -8.51 -17.32
C THR A 61 24.52 -7.35 -16.35
N ALA A 62 25.69 -6.74 -16.20
CA ALA A 62 25.95 -5.66 -15.25
C ALA A 62 25.11 -4.39 -15.51
N MET A 63 24.69 -4.15 -16.74
CA MET A 63 23.87 -2.99 -17.10
C MET A 63 22.36 -3.18 -16.91
N ILE A 64 21.87 -4.42 -16.79
CA ILE A 64 20.43 -4.70 -16.64
C ILE A 64 19.87 -4.11 -15.35
N GLY A 65 20.62 -4.21 -14.25
CA GLY A 65 20.23 -3.67 -12.95
C GLY A 65 20.02 -2.15 -12.96
N PRO A 66 21.05 -1.36 -13.31
CA PRO A 66 20.94 0.10 -13.39
C PRO A 66 19.86 0.59 -14.36
N ILE A 67 19.72 -0.05 -15.53
CA ILE A 67 18.66 0.30 -16.50
C ILE A 67 17.28 0.03 -15.89
N GLY A 68 17.09 -1.12 -15.25
CA GLY A 68 15.83 -1.45 -14.56
C GLY A 68 15.50 -0.45 -13.45
N MET A 69 16.47 -0.09 -12.61
CA MET A 69 16.31 0.93 -11.56
C MET A 69 15.96 2.30 -12.14
N PHE A 70 16.57 2.69 -13.25
CA PHE A 70 16.30 3.95 -13.94
C PHE A 70 14.85 3.99 -14.45
N ILE A 71 14.39 2.91 -15.13
CA ILE A 71 13.02 2.81 -15.65
C ILE A 71 11.99 2.86 -14.50
N VAL A 72 12.20 2.09 -13.44
CA VAL A 72 11.31 2.09 -12.27
C VAL A 72 11.30 3.45 -11.57
N GLY A 73 12.46 4.07 -11.39
CA GLY A 73 12.59 5.42 -10.84
C GLY A 73 11.83 6.46 -11.66
N LEU A 74 11.94 6.39 -12.98
CA LEU A 74 11.24 7.27 -13.91
C LEU A 74 9.71 7.07 -13.83
N LEU A 75 9.24 5.83 -13.75
CA LEU A 75 7.82 5.53 -13.56
C LEU A 75 7.29 6.04 -12.22
N CYS A 76 8.04 5.87 -11.14
CA CYS A 76 7.68 6.42 -9.82
C CYS A 76 7.58 7.95 -9.83
N PHE A 77 8.44 8.61 -10.61
CA PHE A 77 8.45 10.08 -10.69
C PHE A 77 7.32 10.62 -11.57
N ILE A 78 7.12 10.06 -12.78
CA ILE A 78 6.14 10.57 -13.76
C ILE A 78 4.72 10.12 -13.41
N ALA A 79 4.54 8.85 -13.06
CA ALA A 79 3.23 8.25 -12.87
C ALA A 79 3.11 7.46 -11.54
N PRO A 80 3.25 8.13 -10.38
CA PRO A 80 3.19 7.47 -9.08
C PRO A 80 1.86 6.73 -8.87
N GLY A 81 0.76 7.22 -9.44
CA GLY A 81 -0.55 6.58 -9.38
C GLY A 81 -0.60 5.19 -10.00
N LEU A 82 0.14 4.94 -11.08
CA LEU A 82 0.23 3.62 -11.69
C LEU A 82 0.89 2.61 -10.74
N ILE A 83 2.01 2.98 -10.13
CA ILE A 83 2.74 2.12 -9.19
C ILE A 83 1.86 1.76 -7.99
N VAL A 84 1.16 2.75 -7.41
CA VAL A 84 0.26 2.53 -6.28
C VAL A 84 -0.91 1.62 -6.65
N SER A 85 -1.39 1.70 -7.89
CA SER A 85 -2.56 0.94 -8.36
C SER A 85 -2.26 -0.52 -8.69
N ILE A 86 -1.00 -0.87 -8.97
CA ILE A 86 -0.60 -2.24 -9.34
C ILE A 86 -1.00 -3.23 -8.25
N PHE A 87 -0.68 -2.96 -6.99
CA PHE A 87 -0.96 -3.88 -5.89
C PHE A 87 -2.47 -4.10 -5.67
N PRO A 88 -3.32 -3.07 -5.52
CA PRO A 88 -4.76 -3.26 -5.40
C PRO A 88 -5.40 -3.89 -6.62
N PHE A 89 -4.89 -3.61 -7.82
CA PHE A 89 -5.36 -4.22 -9.05
C PHE A 89 -5.24 -5.76 -9.00
N PHE A 90 -4.05 -6.28 -8.66
CA PHE A 90 -3.85 -7.71 -8.49
C PHE A 90 -4.65 -8.28 -7.30
N MET A 91 -4.73 -7.54 -6.19
CA MET A 91 -5.55 -7.94 -5.04
C MET A 91 -7.03 -8.03 -5.40
N GLY A 92 -7.56 -7.11 -6.20
CA GLY A 92 -8.93 -7.14 -6.69
C GLY A 92 -9.22 -8.43 -7.47
N ILE A 93 -8.31 -8.85 -8.36
CA ILE A 93 -8.44 -10.12 -9.09
C ILE A 93 -8.45 -11.31 -8.13
N LEU A 94 -7.54 -11.34 -7.16
CA LEU A 94 -7.44 -12.44 -6.20
C LEU A 94 -8.71 -12.54 -5.33
N VAL A 95 -9.20 -11.40 -4.84
CA VAL A 95 -10.43 -11.33 -4.04
C VAL A 95 -11.64 -11.77 -4.87
N PHE A 96 -11.72 -11.36 -6.14
CA PHE A 96 -12.77 -11.80 -7.06
C PHE A 96 -12.76 -13.31 -7.26
N LEU A 97 -11.59 -13.90 -7.53
CA LEU A 97 -11.44 -15.37 -7.68
C LEU A 97 -11.77 -16.12 -6.39
N ALA A 98 -11.37 -15.58 -5.23
CA ALA A 98 -11.72 -16.14 -3.92
C ALA A 98 -13.22 -16.15 -3.72
N GLY A 99 -13.92 -15.06 -4.03
CA GLY A 99 -15.37 -14.97 -3.94
C GLY A 99 -16.09 -15.97 -4.84
N ILE A 100 -15.60 -16.21 -6.06
CA ILE A 100 -16.15 -17.25 -6.95
C ILE A 100 -15.97 -18.64 -6.33
N ARG A 101 -14.80 -18.91 -5.74
CA ARG A 101 -14.53 -20.19 -5.08
C ARG A 101 -15.45 -20.41 -3.88
N GLU A 102 -15.59 -19.40 -3.02
CA GLU A 102 -16.50 -19.42 -1.88
C GLU A 102 -17.96 -19.61 -2.31
N LEU A 103 -18.38 -18.95 -3.37
CA LEU A 103 -19.74 -19.08 -3.90
C LEU A 103 -20.01 -20.51 -4.38
N ARG A 104 -19.08 -21.15 -5.07
CA ARG A 104 -19.17 -22.57 -5.45
C ARG A 104 -19.33 -23.46 -4.23
N GLN A 105 -18.55 -23.26 -3.19
CA GLN A 105 -18.63 -24.03 -1.95
C GLN A 105 -20.00 -23.84 -1.26
N ALA A 106 -20.51 -22.61 -1.21
CA ALA A 106 -21.80 -22.29 -0.64
C ALA A 106 -22.95 -23.02 -1.37
N PHE A 107 -22.90 -23.11 -2.71
CA PHE A 107 -23.88 -23.86 -3.48
C PHE A 107 -23.82 -25.38 -3.25
N VAL A 108 -22.61 -25.95 -3.09
CA VAL A 108 -22.44 -27.38 -2.78
C VAL A 108 -23.02 -27.69 -1.40
N LEU A 109 -22.72 -26.88 -0.39
CA LEU A 109 -23.25 -27.03 0.97
C LEU A 109 -24.77 -26.90 1.01
N ARG A 110 -25.35 -25.97 0.24
CA ARG A 110 -26.79 -25.80 0.16
C ARG A 110 -27.51 -27.03 -0.46
N LYS A 111 -26.91 -27.63 -1.49
CA LYS A 111 -27.44 -28.86 -2.10
C LYS A 111 -27.37 -30.05 -1.14
N ALA A 112 -26.42 -30.06 -0.20
CA ALA A 112 -26.27 -31.07 0.84
C ALA A 112 -27.20 -30.86 2.07
N GLY A 113 -28.11 -29.84 2.03
CA GLY A 113 -29.07 -29.57 3.09
C GLY A 113 -28.55 -28.72 4.26
N GLY A 114 -27.30 -28.22 4.19
CA GLY A 114 -26.65 -27.47 5.29
C GLY A 114 -26.46 -25.97 5.06
N GLY A 115 -26.96 -25.38 3.96
CA GLY A 115 -26.66 -24.01 3.58
C GLY A 115 -27.63 -22.98 4.16
N THR A 116 -27.10 -21.99 4.90
CA THR A 116 -27.85 -20.78 5.32
C THR A 116 -27.84 -19.71 4.23
N ALA A 117 -28.83 -18.80 4.25
CA ALA A 117 -28.87 -17.65 3.34
C ALA A 117 -27.61 -16.78 3.48
N ALA A 118 -27.08 -16.64 4.71
CA ALA A 118 -25.84 -15.94 4.99
C ALA A 118 -24.63 -16.55 4.28
N GLY A 119 -24.61 -17.88 4.08
CA GLY A 119 -23.53 -18.60 3.37
C GLY A 119 -23.39 -18.21 1.88
N ILE A 120 -24.45 -17.64 1.26
CA ILE A 120 -24.40 -17.12 -0.12
C ILE A 120 -24.11 -15.62 -0.12
N LEU A 121 -24.60 -14.88 0.86
CA LEU A 121 -24.46 -13.43 0.93
C LEU A 121 -22.97 -13.02 1.03
N VAL A 122 -22.20 -13.70 1.87
CA VAL A 122 -20.76 -13.39 2.08
C VAL A 122 -19.96 -13.53 0.77
N PRO A 123 -20.00 -14.68 0.05
CA PRO A 123 -19.31 -14.80 -1.23
C PRO A 123 -19.72 -13.76 -2.28
N VAL A 124 -21.01 -13.42 -2.34
CA VAL A 124 -21.51 -12.39 -3.28
C VAL A 124 -20.91 -11.02 -2.93
N LEU A 125 -20.87 -10.65 -1.65
CA LEU A 125 -20.21 -9.42 -1.19
C LEU A 125 -18.71 -9.43 -1.51
N THR A 126 -18.02 -10.57 -1.30
CA THR A 126 -16.61 -10.73 -1.64
C THR A 126 -16.36 -10.50 -3.15
N ILE A 127 -17.23 -11.06 -4.02
CA ILE A 127 -17.14 -10.83 -5.47
C ILE A 127 -17.31 -9.33 -5.80
N ILE A 128 -18.32 -8.68 -5.23
CA ILE A 128 -18.60 -7.25 -5.45
C ILE A 128 -17.39 -6.41 -5.01
N ILE A 129 -16.83 -6.68 -3.82
CA ILE A 129 -15.63 -6.01 -3.31
C ILE A 129 -14.46 -6.22 -4.26
N GLY A 130 -14.21 -7.45 -4.72
CA GLY A 130 -13.15 -7.76 -5.68
C GLY A 130 -13.27 -6.95 -6.97
N ILE A 131 -14.49 -6.85 -7.53
CA ILE A 131 -14.78 -6.05 -8.72
C ILE A 131 -14.53 -4.56 -8.47
N VAL A 132 -14.98 -4.01 -7.35
CA VAL A 132 -14.78 -2.59 -6.99
C VAL A 132 -13.29 -2.27 -6.86
N VAL A 133 -12.52 -3.13 -6.15
CA VAL A 133 -11.08 -2.95 -5.97
C VAL A 133 -10.34 -3.04 -7.30
N PHE A 134 -10.74 -3.95 -8.18
CA PHE A 134 -10.17 -4.13 -9.52
C PHE A 134 -10.44 -2.92 -10.43
N LEU A 135 -11.67 -2.40 -10.44
CA LEU A 135 -12.08 -1.30 -11.34
C LEU A 135 -11.53 0.06 -10.89
N ILE A 136 -11.36 0.27 -9.58
CA ILE A 136 -11.00 1.58 -9.03
C ILE A 136 -9.84 1.44 -8.03
N PRO A 137 -8.67 0.89 -8.45
CA PRO A 137 -7.59 0.56 -7.53
C PRO A 137 -7.01 1.77 -6.82
N PHE A 138 -6.85 2.91 -7.51
CA PHE A 138 -6.31 4.13 -6.91
C PHE A 138 -7.22 4.72 -5.83
N ARG A 139 -8.53 4.74 -6.04
CA ARG A 139 -9.49 5.22 -5.02
C ARG A 139 -9.51 4.30 -3.80
N THR A 140 -9.40 2.99 -4.01
CA THR A 140 -9.34 2.01 -2.92
C THR A 140 -8.17 2.32 -1.98
N VAL A 141 -6.96 2.55 -2.52
CA VAL A 141 -5.80 2.97 -1.70
C VAL A 141 -6.07 4.27 -0.98
N THR A 142 -6.64 5.24 -1.67
CA THR A 142 -6.97 6.55 -1.08
C THR A 142 -7.92 6.41 0.12
N TYR A 143 -8.94 5.57 0.03
CA TYR A 143 -9.87 5.32 1.16
C TYR A 143 -9.19 4.57 2.31
N LEU A 144 -8.36 3.56 2.02
CA LEU A 144 -7.58 2.86 3.05
C LEU A 144 -6.65 3.81 3.80
N LEU A 145 -6.00 4.72 3.11
CA LEU A 145 -5.13 5.71 3.75
C LEU A 145 -5.90 6.73 4.59
N LYS A 146 -7.10 7.13 4.18
CA LYS A 146 -7.97 7.94 5.02
C LYS A 146 -8.34 7.22 6.30
N LEU A 147 -8.68 5.94 6.23
CA LEU A 147 -8.95 5.12 7.42
C LEU A 147 -7.72 5.04 8.34
N ILE A 148 -6.54 4.81 7.77
CA ILE A 148 -5.28 4.83 8.53
C ILE A 148 -5.07 6.21 9.17
N GLY A 149 -5.33 7.29 8.44
CA GLY A 149 -5.25 8.66 8.96
C GLY A 149 -6.16 8.88 10.18
N VAL A 150 -7.40 8.38 10.14
CA VAL A 150 -8.34 8.43 11.28
C VAL A 150 -7.79 7.65 12.48
N VAL A 151 -7.28 6.43 12.26
CA VAL A 151 -6.69 5.60 13.32
C VAL A 151 -5.47 6.28 13.94
N LEU A 152 -4.60 6.90 13.12
CA LEU A 152 -3.43 7.65 13.62
C LEU A 152 -3.85 8.86 14.46
N LEU A 153 -4.88 9.60 14.05
CA LEU A 153 -5.41 10.70 14.84
C LEU A 153 -5.98 10.22 16.17
N PHE A 154 -6.73 9.12 16.15
CA PHE A 154 -7.25 8.53 17.37
C PHE A 154 -6.14 8.09 18.34
N ASN A 155 -5.09 7.44 17.82
CA ASN A 155 -3.90 7.08 18.59
C ASN A 155 -3.17 8.33 19.14
N ALA A 156 -3.02 9.38 18.34
CA ALA A 156 -2.40 10.63 18.78
C ALA A 156 -3.17 11.25 19.96
N ILE A 157 -4.51 11.26 19.87
CA ILE A 157 -5.40 11.74 20.95
C ILE A 157 -5.23 10.86 22.20
N GLN A 158 -5.21 9.53 22.05
CA GLN A 158 -5.00 8.61 23.18
C GLN A 158 -3.68 8.86 23.88
N ILE A 159 -2.57 9.03 23.15
CA ILE A 159 -1.25 9.31 23.74
C ILE A 159 -1.26 10.65 24.48
N LEU A 160 -1.99 11.65 23.96
CA LEU A 160 -2.05 12.98 24.55
C LEU A 160 -2.89 13.00 25.83
N PHE A 161 -4.04 12.30 25.83
CA PHE A 161 -4.97 12.31 26.97
C PHE A 161 -4.71 11.19 27.99
N PHE A 162 -4.15 10.05 27.57
CA PHE A 162 -3.90 8.88 28.42
C PHE A 162 -2.43 8.42 28.38
N PRO A 163 -1.48 9.22 28.87
CA PRO A 163 -0.05 8.91 28.77
C PRO A 163 0.38 7.66 29.57
N LYS A 164 -0.50 7.05 30.35
CA LYS A 164 -0.18 5.90 31.22
C LYS A 164 -0.43 4.52 30.60
N GLN A 165 -1.06 4.41 29.42
CA GLN A 165 -1.41 3.10 28.83
C GLN A 165 -0.44 2.62 27.72
N ALA A 166 0.56 3.40 27.36
CA ALA A 166 1.61 2.97 26.42
C ALA A 166 2.77 2.30 27.16
N ARG A 167 2.51 1.13 27.75
CA ARG A 167 3.52 0.17 28.20
C ARG A 167 3.54 -1.04 27.30
#